data_5f37c09fa0567ed5192eb72eb5643cac
#
_entry.id   5f37c09fa0567ed5192eb72eb5643cac
#
_cell.length_a   1.000
_cell.length_b   1.000
_cell.length_c   1.000
_cell.angle_alpha   90.00
_cell.angle_beta   90.00
_cell.angle_gamma   90.00
#
_symmetry.space_group_name_H-M   'P 1'
#
loop_
_entity.id
_entity.type
_entity.pdbx_description
1 polymer ?
#
loop_
_entity_poly.entity_id
_entity_poly.type
_entity_poly.pdbx_seq_one_letter_code
_entity_poly.pdbx_strand_id
1 'polypeptide(L)'
;MLNKIARWRSQAGKALLMLLCILASVNGQDFEHRQPANPDSALANILGQLHGAPLSLADAQQKALQNNAPLRQAEAVRNAANATVRREKGVFDPELFVSFTHQDDNQPTASFFSGASVLETQQTTTRGGLRWQLPTGTEFEAAVNNVRLKTNSGFAFLNPQYTAFGSLTVRQSLLSGLWRSGRKSLSQAERERDAAQARYNQAVADAEANVALKYWDLYAAERDFAVQQLVRDRANALLSEAVVRSKAGLVGPNQVANARVFLAEQELAVIDREEQLDRISDELASLIGERPTGDQRRYRALDRPPGNFQLADVNDILNEAFSRNLGLQAAQKDIESLKVLSRAAGWEALPSVDLVGTLGGNGLSGSAQNVVFGGDTLRTTRSGTNGDALSEAIKREFPSWSVGVEVRIPIGMRSGRAERDRLKAQVVQSQERYIALKRDLEDRVLASYRELAHGAQRVEFARSGVAAAQEQVRIGMIEYRNGRATAFELVRLAADLALSQQRYSQALVRNAKAAATLKQLTAGAYPASFDNR
;
A
#
# COMPACT_ATOMS: atom_id res chain seq x y z
N MET A 1 -85.60 68.26 13.98
CA MET A 1 -84.25 68.75 13.53
C MET A 1 -83.06 68.04 14.18
N LEU A 2 -83.27 67.22 15.17
CA LEU A 2 -82.17 66.54 15.94
C LEU A 2 -81.59 65.25 15.27
N ASN A 3 -82.22 64.68 14.25
CA ASN A 3 -81.82 63.44 13.64
C ASN A 3 -80.87 63.61 12.40
N LYS A 4 -80.64 64.82 11.91
CA LYS A 4 -79.73 65.10 10.81
C LYS A 4 -78.29 65.40 11.30
N ILE A 5 -78.10 65.86 12.51
CA ILE A 5 -76.78 66.20 13.08
C ILE A 5 -76.06 64.94 13.56
N ALA A 6 -76.80 63.92 14.03
CA ALA A 6 -76.20 62.65 14.43
C ALA A 6 -75.60 61.82 13.24
N ARG A 7 -76.20 61.94 12.05
CA ARG A 7 -75.67 61.26 10.84
C ARG A 7 -74.43 61.93 10.25
N TRP A 8 -74.26 63.23 10.43
CA TRP A 8 -73.10 63.96 9.92
C TRP A 8 -71.84 63.72 10.79
N ARG A 9 -71.98 63.59 12.09
CA ARG A 9 -70.88 63.22 13.00
C ARG A 9 -70.41 61.81 12.82
N SER A 10 -71.26 60.89 12.43
CA SER A 10 -70.89 59.50 12.18
C SER A 10 -70.13 59.31 10.82
N GLN A 11 -70.45 60.14 9.81
CA GLN A 11 -69.80 60.12 8.52
C GLN A 11 -68.44 60.85 8.55
N ALA A 12 -68.29 61.91 9.28
CA ALA A 12 -67.04 62.62 9.46
C ALA A 12 -66.01 61.79 10.27
N GLY A 13 -66.52 61.08 11.30
CA GLY A 13 -65.67 60.12 12.06
C GLY A 13 -65.21 58.96 11.25
N LYS A 14 -66.01 58.43 10.33
CA LYS A 14 -65.63 57.35 9.42
C LYS A 14 -64.68 57.82 8.32
N ALA A 15 -64.83 59.04 7.81
CA ALA A 15 -63.90 59.63 6.85
C ALA A 15 -62.56 59.96 7.48
N LEU A 16 -62.51 60.42 8.75
CA LEU A 16 -61.25 60.67 9.47
C LEU A 16 -60.57 59.38 9.88
N LEU A 17 -61.32 58.31 10.21
CA LEU A 17 -60.72 56.98 10.46
C LEU A 17 -60.21 56.33 9.19
N MET A 18 -60.85 56.49 8.02
CA MET A 18 -60.32 56.01 6.73
C MET A 18 -59.08 56.80 6.27
N LEU A 19 -59.03 58.12 6.54
CA LEU A 19 -57.83 58.92 6.21
C LEU A 19 -56.69 58.60 7.14
N LEU A 20 -56.90 58.26 8.41
CA LEU A 20 -55.87 57.76 9.32
C LEU A 20 -55.40 56.34 8.97
N CYS A 21 -56.32 55.49 8.47
CA CYS A 21 -55.92 54.17 7.95
C CYS A 21 -55.14 54.25 6.63
N ILE A 22 -55.42 55.22 5.76
CA ILE A 22 -54.67 55.44 4.50
C ILE A 22 -53.28 56.05 4.79
N LEU A 23 -53.20 56.96 5.81
CA LEU A 23 -51.89 57.48 6.26
C LEU A 23 -51.06 56.44 7.05
N ALA A 24 -51.71 55.49 7.71
CA ALA A 24 -51.01 54.36 8.34
C ALA A 24 -50.56 53.30 7.32
N SER A 25 -51.25 53.14 6.15
CA SER A 25 -50.88 52.21 5.10
C SER A 25 -49.84 52.78 4.12
N VAL A 26 -49.60 54.09 4.11
CA VAL A 26 -48.52 54.70 3.30
C VAL A 26 -47.20 54.79 4.07
N ASN A 27 -47.21 54.71 5.41
CA ASN A 27 -45.98 54.61 6.22
C ASN A 27 -45.57 53.18 6.56
N GLY A 28 -46.27 52.19 6.04
CA GLY A 28 -45.91 50.77 6.12
C GLY A 28 -45.25 50.25 4.84
N GLN A 29 -44.42 51.03 4.17
CA GLN A 29 -43.30 50.38 3.45
C GLN A 29 -42.38 49.87 4.52
N ASP A 30 -42.49 48.56 4.78
CA ASP A 30 -41.52 47.78 5.47
C ASP A 30 -40.15 48.13 4.89
N PHE A 31 -39.46 49.09 5.51
CA PHE A 31 -38.04 48.97 5.63
C PHE A 31 -37.86 47.68 6.43
N GLU A 32 -38.02 46.50 5.75
CA GLU A 32 -37.32 45.32 6.16
C GLU A 32 -35.95 45.83 6.57
N HIS A 33 -35.68 45.86 7.85
CA HIS A 33 -34.37 45.89 8.38
C HIS A 33 -33.75 44.62 7.78
N ARG A 34 -33.22 44.71 6.53
CA ARG A 34 -32.20 43.79 6.06
C ARG A 34 -31.11 43.93 7.12
N GLN A 35 -31.16 43.04 8.10
CA GLN A 35 -30.03 42.84 9.01
C GLN A 35 -28.84 42.78 8.09
N PRO A 36 -27.78 43.58 8.34
CA PRO A 36 -26.62 43.54 7.50
C PRO A 36 -26.24 42.07 7.40
N ALA A 37 -26.26 41.52 6.17
CA ALA A 37 -26.06 40.09 5.93
C ALA A 37 -24.79 39.69 6.69
N ASN A 38 -24.94 38.79 7.65
CA ASN A 38 -23.82 38.33 8.46
C ASN A 38 -22.72 37.94 7.48
N PRO A 39 -21.50 38.48 7.53
CA PRO A 39 -20.44 38.15 6.59
C PRO A 39 -20.19 36.63 6.44
N ASP A 40 -20.44 35.86 7.49
CA ASP A 40 -20.42 34.40 7.47
C ASP A 40 -21.57 33.81 6.63
N SER A 41 -22.75 34.44 6.57
CA SER A 41 -23.85 33.97 5.71
C SER A 41 -23.50 34.11 4.23
N ALA A 42 -22.79 35.16 3.83
CA ALA A 42 -22.35 35.35 2.46
C ALA A 42 -21.36 34.27 2.02
N LEU A 43 -20.37 33.95 2.85
CA LEU A 43 -19.43 32.85 2.60
C LEU A 43 -20.15 31.49 2.56
N ALA A 44 -21.06 31.25 3.50
CA ALA A 44 -21.83 30.00 3.54
C ALA A 44 -22.71 29.82 2.29
N ASN A 45 -23.28 30.90 1.77
CA ASN A 45 -24.08 30.88 0.54
C ASN A 45 -23.22 30.52 -0.69
N ILE A 46 -22.01 31.10 -0.82
CA ILE A 46 -21.10 30.78 -1.92
C ILE A 46 -20.65 29.32 -1.81
N LEU A 47 -20.26 28.85 -0.61
CA LEU A 47 -19.88 27.46 -0.38
C LEU A 47 -21.03 26.48 -0.71
N GLY A 48 -22.28 26.87 -0.43
CA GLY A 48 -23.47 26.08 -0.78
C GLY A 48 -23.73 25.98 -2.28
N GLN A 49 -23.27 26.96 -3.06
CA GLN A 49 -23.42 27.03 -4.51
C GLN A 49 -22.26 26.37 -5.27
N LEU A 50 -21.19 25.94 -4.58
CA LEU A 50 -20.09 25.27 -5.24
C LEU A 50 -20.54 23.95 -5.88
N HIS A 51 -20.30 23.84 -7.18
CA HIS A 51 -20.55 22.60 -7.93
C HIS A 51 -19.46 21.57 -7.63
N GLY A 52 -19.85 20.34 -7.36
CA GLY A 52 -18.93 19.24 -7.12
C GLY A 52 -19.63 18.00 -6.54
N ALA A 53 -19.08 16.81 -6.80
CA ALA A 53 -19.58 15.57 -6.22
C ALA A 53 -19.33 15.57 -4.70
N PRO A 54 -20.38 15.46 -3.88
CA PRO A 54 -20.22 15.45 -2.43
C PRO A 54 -19.44 14.19 -2.02
N LEU A 55 -18.43 14.38 -1.18
CA LEU A 55 -17.55 13.31 -0.70
C LEU A 55 -17.32 13.50 0.79
N SER A 56 -17.56 12.44 1.58
CA SER A 56 -17.14 12.40 2.99
C SER A 56 -15.72 11.85 3.12
N LEU A 57 -15.04 12.16 4.22
CA LEU A 57 -13.71 11.62 4.51
C LEU A 57 -13.73 10.08 4.61
N ALA A 58 -14.79 9.54 5.24
CA ALA A 58 -14.95 8.10 5.37
C ALA A 58 -15.13 7.42 4.01
N ASP A 59 -15.98 7.97 3.13
CA ASP A 59 -16.18 7.45 1.77
C ASP A 59 -14.90 7.55 0.94
N ALA A 60 -14.18 8.67 1.05
CA ALA A 60 -12.88 8.86 0.37
C ALA A 60 -11.86 7.80 0.79
N GLN A 61 -11.74 7.52 2.09
CA GLN A 61 -10.86 6.48 2.62
C GLN A 61 -11.30 5.09 2.16
N GLN A 62 -12.59 4.78 2.23
CA GLN A 62 -13.12 3.48 1.79
C GLN A 62 -12.86 3.23 0.29
N LYS A 63 -13.13 4.21 -0.56
CA LYS A 63 -12.84 4.12 -2.00
C LYS A 63 -11.35 3.95 -2.28
N ALA A 64 -10.49 4.66 -1.56
CA ALA A 64 -9.04 4.52 -1.69
C ALA A 64 -8.57 3.10 -1.31
N LEU A 65 -9.09 2.52 -0.23
CA LEU A 65 -8.77 1.13 0.15
C LEU A 65 -9.13 0.11 -0.94
N GLN A 66 -10.14 0.41 -1.76
CA GLN A 66 -10.55 -0.46 -2.86
C GLN A 66 -9.78 -0.21 -4.16
N ASN A 67 -9.43 1.05 -4.47
CA ASN A 67 -8.99 1.46 -5.80
C ASN A 67 -7.54 1.99 -5.86
N ASN A 68 -6.90 2.30 -4.71
CA ASN A 68 -5.56 2.90 -4.69
C ASN A 68 -4.50 1.95 -5.27
N ALA A 69 -3.79 2.39 -6.32
CA ALA A 69 -2.80 1.57 -7.01
C ALA A 69 -1.60 1.17 -6.15
N PRO A 70 -0.98 2.06 -5.34
CA PRO A 70 0.06 1.70 -4.37
C PRO A 70 -0.39 0.62 -3.38
N LEU A 71 -1.63 0.65 -2.91
CA LEU A 71 -2.16 -0.36 -2.00
C LEU A 71 -2.34 -1.71 -2.70
N ARG A 72 -2.88 -1.72 -3.92
CA ARG A 72 -2.98 -2.95 -4.74
C ARG A 72 -1.60 -3.55 -5.04
N GLN A 73 -0.59 -2.70 -5.28
CA GLN A 73 0.79 -3.14 -5.44
C GLN A 73 1.32 -3.82 -4.16
N ALA A 74 1.10 -3.22 -2.99
CA ALA A 74 1.50 -3.82 -1.71
C ALA A 74 0.78 -5.15 -1.45
N GLU A 75 -0.50 -5.25 -1.84
CA GLU A 75 -1.26 -6.49 -1.78
C GLU A 75 -0.69 -7.58 -2.70
N ALA A 76 -0.34 -7.22 -3.93
CA ALA A 76 0.30 -8.15 -4.87
C ALA A 76 1.65 -8.66 -4.33
N VAL A 77 2.47 -7.78 -3.71
CA VAL A 77 3.72 -8.17 -3.04
C VAL A 77 3.48 -9.15 -1.89
N ARG A 78 2.48 -8.89 -1.04
CA ARG A 78 2.04 -9.82 0.02
C ARG A 78 1.62 -11.17 -0.55
N ASN A 79 0.82 -11.18 -1.60
CA ASN A 79 0.35 -12.41 -2.25
C ASN A 79 1.52 -13.19 -2.89
N ALA A 80 2.49 -12.50 -3.50
CA ALA A 80 3.72 -13.09 -4.02
C ALA A 80 4.56 -13.73 -2.90
N ALA A 81 4.70 -13.07 -1.75
CA ALA A 81 5.39 -13.61 -0.59
C ALA A 81 4.71 -14.87 -0.04
N ASN A 82 3.37 -14.89 0.02
CA ASN A 82 2.60 -16.09 0.38
C ASN A 82 2.82 -17.25 -0.62
N ALA A 83 2.91 -16.94 -1.91
CA ALA A 83 3.20 -17.94 -2.94
C ALA A 83 4.63 -18.48 -2.81
N THR A 84 5.60 -17.61 -2.46
CA THR A 84 6.99 -18.01 -2.19
C THR A 84 7.07 -19.01 -1.05
N VAL A 85 6.36 -18.78 0.06
CA VAL A 85 6.29 -19.76 1.17
C VAL A 85 5.73 -21.11 0.69
N ARG A 86 4.69 -21.11 -0.14
CA ARG A 86 4.15 -22.36 -0.71
C ARG A 86 5.16 -23.06 -1.61
N ARG A 87 5.90 -22.32 -2.44
CA ARG A 87 6.97 -22.85 -3.28
C ARG A 87 8.07 -23.51 -2.43
N GLU A 88 8.53 -22.83 -1.39
CA GLU A 88 9.58 -23.37 -0.52
C GLU A 88 9.12 -24.58 0.30
N LYS A 89 7.80 -24.66 0.62
CA LYS A 89 7.21 -25.89 1.20
C LYS A 89 7.18 -27.02 0.20
N GLY A 90 6.92 -26.72 -1.08
CA GLY A 90 6.88 -27.72 -2.16
C GLY A 90 8.23 -28.42 -2.41
N VAL A 91 9.35 -27.85 -1.95
CA VAL A 91 10.64 -28.54 -1.97
C VAL A 91 10.63 -29.82 -1.12
N PHE A 92 9.74 -29.87 -0.12
CA PHE A 92 9.56 -31.04 0.75
C PHE A 92 8.43 -31.98 0.32
N ASP A 93 7.82 -31.73 -0.83
CA ASP A 93 6.82 -32.64 -1.38
C ASP A 93 7.52 -33.84 -2.05
N PRO A 94 6.94 -35.04 -1.98
CA PRO A 94 7.47 -36.20 -2.68
C PRO A 94 7.37 -36.00 -4.20
N GLU A 95 8.47 -36.29 -4.91
CA GLU A 95 8.58 -36.19 -6.36
C GLU A 95 8.59 -37.58 -7.00
N LEU A 96 7.63 -37.84 -7.88
CA LEU A 96 7.65 -39.03 -8.75
C LEU A 96 8.45 -38.70 -10.00
N PHE A 97 9.44 -39.51 -10.32
CA PHE A 97 10.22 -39.37 -11.54
C PHE A 97 10.23 -40.66 -12.39
N VAL A 98 10.24 -40.47 -13.69
CA VAL A 98 10.41 -41.56 -14.67
C VAL A 98 11.34 -41.05 -15.75
N SER A 99 12.34 -41.87 -16.09
CA SER A 99 13.23 -41.60 -17.20
C SER A 99 13.32 -42.81 -18.11
N PHE A 100 13.39 -42.59 -19.41
CA PHE A 100 13.56 -43.60 -20.44
C PHE A 100 14.71 -43.16 -21.35
N THR A 101 15.71 -44.00 -21.51
CA THR A 101 16.84 -43.75 -22.39
C THR A 101 17.06 -44.94 -23.30
N HIS A 102 17.14 -44.69 -24.59
CA HIS A 102 17.54 -45.72 -25.59
C HIS A 102 18.86 -45.30 -26.21
N GLN A 103 19.84 -46.23 -26.20
CA GLN A 103 21.18 -46.02 -26.74
C GLN A 103 21.48 -47.15 -27.71
N ASP A 104 21.97 -46.81 -28.88
CA ASP A 104 22.49 -47.75 -29.89
C ASP A 104 23.98 -47.36 -30.09
N ASP A 105 24.88 -48.30 -29.79
CA ASP A 105 26.29 -48.06 -29.76
C ASP A 105 27.01 -49.15 -30.59
N ASN A 106 27.83 -48.72 -31.56
CA ASN A 106 28.60 -49.57 -32.43
C ASN A 106 30.08 -49.30 -32.18
N GLN A 107 30.75 -50.25 -31.51
CA GLN A 107 32.16 -50.11 -31.14
C GLN A 107 33.02 -51.12 -31.90
N PRO A 108 34.02 -50.69 -32.70
CA PRO A 108 35.01 -51.58 -33.24
C PRO A 108 35.83 -52.19 -32.10
N THR A 109 36.02 -53.49 -32.15
CA THR A 109 36.74 -54.21 -31.10
C THR A 109 37.82 -55.13 -31.67
N ALA A 110 38.96 -55.16 -31.01
CA ALA A 110 40.05 -56.06 -31.33
C ALA A 110 40.14 -57.27 -30.38
N SER A 111 39.21 -57.39 -29.41
CA SER A 111 39.21 -58.49 -28.45
C SER A 111 38.55 -59.74 -29.02
N PHE A 112 39.21 -60.85 -28.95
CA PHE A 112 38.60 -62.15 -29.30
C PHE A 112 37.35 -62.47 -28.47
N PHE A 113 37.31 -62.03 -27.20
CA PHE A 113 36.21 -62.26 -26.29
C PHE A 113 35.00 -61.32 -26.52
N SER A 114 35.07 -60.39 -27.45
CA SER A 114 33.89 -59.59 -27.82
C SER A 114 32.94 -60.36 -28.71
N GLY A 115 33.38 -61.40 -29.37
CA GLY A 115 32.55 -62.25 -30.23
C GLY A 115 32.08 -61.61 -31.52
N ALA A 116 32.54 -60.38 -31.82
CA ALA A 116 32.25 -59.62 -33.03
C ALA A 116 33.41 -58.64 -33.33
N SER A 117 33.68 -58.32 -34.60
CA SER A 117 34.67 -57.31 -35.02
C SER A 117 34.17 -55.87 -34.77
N VAL A 118 32.86 -55.69 -34.86
CA VAL A 118 32.14 -54.49 -34.42
C VAL A 118 31.09 -54.96 -33.42
N LEU A 119 31.19 -54.53 -32.19
CA LEU A 119 30.23 -54.84 -31.16
C LEU A 119 29.07 -53.85 -31.25
N GLU A 120 27.90 -54.37 -31.62
CA GLU A 120 26.64 -53.60 -31.62
C GLU A 120 25.91 -53.84 -30.31
N THR A 121 25.60 -52.75 -29.62
CA THR A 121 24.93 -52.81 -28.32
C THR A 121 23.74 -51.86 -28.29
N GLN A 122 22.56 -52.44 -28.17
CA GLN A 122 21.33 -51.69 -27.98
C GLN A 122 20.90 -51.78 -26.52
N GLN A 123 20.96 -50.63 -25.83
CA GLN A 123 20.60 -50.56 -24.43
C GLN A 123 19.38 -49.66 -24.25
N THR A 124 18.35 -50.18 -23.58
CA THR A 124 17.18 -49.40 -23.15
C THR A 124 17.17 -49.40 -21.64
N THR A 125 17.29 -48.21 -21.06
CA THR A 125 17.26 -48.00 -19.61
C THR A 125 15.96 -47.29 -19.24
N THR A 126 15.20 -47.89 -18.36
CA THR A 126 13.99 -47.29 -17.74
C THR A 126 14.26 -47.15 -16.25
N ARG A 127 14.19 -45.94 -15.72
CA ARG A 127 14.34 -45.68 -14.31
C ARG A 127 13.10 -44.92 -13.82
N GLY A 128 12.47 -45.40 -12.77
CA GLY A 128 11.32 -44.73 -12.11
C GLY A 128 11.47 -44.82 -10.62
N GLY A 129 10.96 -43.83 -9.92
CA GLY A 129 11.04 -43.81 -8.47
C GLY A 129 10.39 -42.62 -7.81
N LEU A 130 10.48 -42.60 -6.51
CA LEU A 130 10.01 -41.54 -5.62
C LEU A 130 11.21 -40.93 -4.91
N ARG A 131 11.35 -39.61 -4.97
CA ARG A 131 12.32 -38.85 -4.21
C ARG A 131 11.58 -37.97 -3.21
N TRP A 132 12.07 -37.90 -2.00
CA TRP A 132 11.46 -37.12 -0.94
C TRP A 132 12.52 -36.50 -0.04
N GLN A 133 12.52 -35.16 0.04
CA GLN A 133 13.41 -34.39 0.90
C GLN A 133 12.64 -33.95 2.15
N LEU A 134 13.15 -34.25 3.34
CA LEU A 134 12.57 -33.82 4.60
C LEU A 134 13.20 -32.52 5.11
N PRO A 135 12.46 -31.72 5.87
CA PRO A 135 12.98 -30.49 6.51
C PRO A 135 14.15 -30.73 7.48
N THR A 136 14.38 -31.97 7.88
CA THR A 136 15.49 -32.40 8.74
C THR A 136 16.83 -32.49 8.02
N GLY A 137 16.84 -32.33 6.69
CA GLY A 137 18.02 -32.58 5.86
C GLY A 137 18.21 -34.06 5.50
N THR A 138 17.16 -34.87 5.68
CA THR A 138 17.12 -36.27 5.25
C THR A 138 16.53 -36.35 3.85
N GLU A 139 17.19 -37.07 2.96
CA GLU A 139 16.70 -37.37 1.60
C GLU A 139 16.42 -38.86 1.50
N PHE A 140 15.23 -39.20 1.01
CA PHE A 140 14.82 -40.56 0.67
C PHE A 140 14.70 -40.69 -0.84
N GLU A 141 15.22 -41.75 -1.40
CA GLU A 141 14.99 -42.12 -2.79
C GLU A 141 14.67 -43.62 -2.87
N ALA A 142 13.46 -43.95 -3.33
CA ALA A 142 13.09 -45.30 -3.70
C ALA A 142 13.03 -45.36 -5.23
N ALA A 143 13.87 -46.19 -5.85
CA ALA A 143 13.95 -46.23 -7.31
C ALA A 143 14.06 -47.67 -7.79
N VAL A 144 13.52 -47.90 -8.99
CA VAL A 144 13.73 -49.10 -9.77
C VAL A 144 14.36 -48.72 -11.09
N ASN A 145 15.50 -49.32 -11.36
CA ASN A 145 16.21 -49.19 -12.62
C ASN A 145 16.14 -50.51 -13.38
N ASN A 146 15.65 -50.47 -14.60
CA ASN A 146 15.50 -51.63 -15.47
C ASN A 146 16.23 -51.39 -16.79
N VAL A 147 17.14 -52.28 -17.12
CA VAL A 147 17.96 -52.21 -18.33
C VAL A 147 17.72 -53.41 -19.21
N ARG A 148 17.30 -53.16 -20.44
CA ARG A 148 17.26 -54.15 -21.52
C ARG A 148 18.50 -53.97 -22.40
N LEU A 149 19.32 -54.99 -22.47
CA LEU A 149 20.53 -55.02 -23.29
C LEU A 149 20.37 -56.06 -24.41
N LYS A 150 20.59 -55.63 -25.63
CA LYS A 150 20.71 -56.52 -26.80
C LYS A 150 22.03 -56.31 -27.46
N THR A 151 22.74 -57.40 -27.82
CA THR A 151 24.07 -57.30 -28.40
C THR A 151 24.23 -58.35 -29.50
N ASN A 152 25.17 -58.11 -30.45
CA ASN A 152 25.59 -59.09 -31.45
C ASN A 152 26.75 -59.98 -30.98
N SER A 153 27.20 -59.83 -29.70
CA SER A 153 28.24 -60.66 -29.15
C SER A 153 27.88 -62.15 -29.15
N GLY A 154 28.73 -62.97 -29.77
CA GLY A 154 28.59 -64.44 -29.76
C GLY A 154 28.78 -65.08 -28.38
N PHE A 155 29.28 -64.35 -27.38
CA PHE A 155 29.50 -64.83 -26.02
C PHE A 155 28.43 -64.36 -25.01
N ALA A 156 27.32 -63.74 -25.50
CA ALA A 156 26.24 -63.34 -24.65
C ALA A 156 25.33 -64.53 -24.32
N PHE A 157 25.27 -64.97 -23.06
CA PHE A 157 24.39 -66.06 -22.60
C PHE A 157 22.91 -65.69 -22.58
N LEU A 158 22.60 -64.38 -22.44
CA LEU A 158 21.26 -63.86 -22.50
C LEU A 158 21.18 -62.74 -23.54
N ASN A 159 20.26 -62.87 -24.51
CA ASN A 159 20.09 -61.83 -25.54
C ASN A 159 18.66 -61.83 -26.11
N PRO A 160 17.81 -60.82 -25.78
CA PRO A 160 18.13 -59.68 -24.89
C PRO A 160 18.31 -60.10 -23.42
N GLN A 161 19.19 -59.42 -22.74
CA GLN A 161 19.40 -59.47 -21.29
C GLN A 161 18.53 -58.40 -20.62
N TYR A 162 17.85 -58.74 -19.53
CA TYR A 162 17.11 -57.82 -18.68
C TYR A 162 17.75 -57.79 -17.29
N THR A 163 18.20 -56.60 -16.88
CA THR A 163 18.78 -56.37 -15.55
C THR A 163 17.90 -55.37 -14.81
N ALA A 164 17.43 -55.72 -13.62
CA ALA A 164 16.64 -54.84 -12.76
C ALA A 164 17.39 -54.60 -11.45
N PHE A 165 17.28 -53.36 -10.94
CA PHE A 165 17.81 -52.98 -9.62
C PHE A 165 16.78 -52.14 -8.91
N GLY A 166 16.22 -52.64 -7.84
CA GLY A 166 15.35 -51.91 -6.91
C GLY A 166 16.17 -51.39 -5.73
N SER A 167 16.07 -50.12 -5.39
CA SER A 167 16.84 -49.52 -4.29
C SER A 167 16.00 -48.58 -3.44
N LEU A 168 16.29 -48.56 -2.13
CA LEU A 168 15.88 -47.54 -1.17
C LEU A 168 17.16 -46.89 -0.64
N THR A 169 17.37 -45.63 -0.96
CA THR A 169 18.53 -44.87 -0.51
C THR A 169 18.08 -43.81 0.48
N VAL A 170 18.78 -43.71 1.60
CA VAL A 170 18.60 -42.67 2.62
C VAL A 170 19.90 -41.92 2.76
N ARG A 171 19.85 -40.61 2.59
CA ARG A 171 20.97 -39.69 2.85
C ARG A 171 20.59 -38.77 3.99
N GLN A 172 21.43 -38.71 5.01
CA GLN A 172 21.27 -37.84 6.16
C GLN A 172 22.48 -36.92 6.30
N SER A 173 22.25 -35.61 6.12
CA SER A 173 23.26 -34.61 6.43
C SER A 173 23.44 -34.47 7.94
N LEU A 174 24.72 -34.54 8.41
CA LEU A 174 25.05 -34.49 9.83
C LEU A 174 25.59 -33.11 10.29
N LEU A 175 26.12 -32.30 9.37
CA LEU A 175 26.67 -30.97 9.64
C LEU A 175 26.06 -29.90 8.75
N SER A 176 26.72 -29.53 7.64
CA SER A 176 26.14 -28.58 6.71
C SER A 176 24.92 -29.24 6.04
N GLY A 177 23.74 -28.63 6.08
CA GLY A 177 22.52 -29.27 5.59
C GLY A 177 21.59 -29.81 6.69
N LEU A 178 22.10 -30.00 7.93
CA LEU A 178 21.27 -30.43 9.04
C LEU A 178 20.26 -29.34 9.42
N TRP A 179 19.02 -29.71 9.63
CA TRP A 179 17.86 -28.96 10.15
C TRP A 179 17.83 -27.43 9.86
N ARG A 180 18.83 -26.64 10.29
CA ARG A 180 18.82 -25.19 10.16
C ARG A 180 19.15 -24.71 8.74
N SER A 181 20.08 -25.38 8.06
CA SER A 181 20.39 -25.09 6.67
C SER A 181 19.39 -25.75 5.72
N GLY A 182 18.91 -26.96 6.00
CA GLY A 182 17.86 -27.62 5.21
C GLY A 182 16.55 -26.83 5.14
N ARG A 183 16.21 -26.06 6.18
CA ARG A 183 15.02 -25.19 6.22
C ARG A 183 15.30 -23.71 5.96
N LYS A 184 16.51 -23.35 5.54
CA LYS A 184 16.92 -21.95 5.37
C LYS A 184 15.96 -21.16 4.48
N SER A 185 15.72 -21.64 3.27
CA SER A 185 14.84 -20.97 2.29
C SER A 185 13.40 -20.85 2.79
N LEU A 186 12.85 -21.90 3.39
CA LEU A 186 11.52 -21.86 3.98
C LEU A 186 11.44 -20.86 5.14
N SER A 187 12.39 -20.91 6.07
CA SER A 187 12.41 -19.99 7.21
C SER A 187 12.61 -18.54 6.79
N GLN A 188 13.40 -18.29 5.73
CA GLN A 188 13.54 -16.98 5.10
C GLN A 188 12.21 -16.53 4.52
N ALA A 189 11.58 -17.35 3.67
CA ALA A 189 10.31 -17.03 3.03
C ALA A 189 9.19 -16.74 4.04
N GLU A 190 9.14 -17.48 5.15
CA GLU A 190 8.19 -17.23 6.23
C GLU A 190 8.40 -15.85 6.87
N ARG A 191 9.66 -15.43 7.12
CA ARG A 191 9.96 -14.10 7.66
C ARG A 191 9.72 -12.98 6.65
N GLU A 192 10.04 -13.21 5.38
CA GLU A 192 9.73 -12.27 4.29
C GLU A 192 8.23 -12.09 4.09
N ARG A 193 7.44 -13.16 4.24
CA ARG A 193 5.97 -13.06 4.24
C ARG A 193 5.48 -12.19 5.40
N ASP A 194 6.01 -12.40 6.61
CA ASP A 194 5.62 -11.61 7.79
C ASP A 194 5.99 -10.13 7.60
N ALA A 195 7.14 -9.84 7.00
CA ALA A 195 7.56 -8.49 6.64
C ALA A 195 6.66 -7.88 5.55
N ALA A 196 6.31 -8.65 4.52
CA ALA A 196 5.39 -8.20 3.46
C ALA A 196 3.98 -7.91 4.00
N GLN A 197 3.49 -8.69 4.97
CA GLN A 197 2.23 -8.42 5.65
C GLN A 197 2.29 -7.13 6.47
N ALA A 198 3.38 -6.87 7.18
CA ALA A 198 3.57 -5.64 7.94
C ALA A 198 3.63 -4.41 7.01
N ARG A 199 4.32 -4.53 5.86
CA ARG A 199 4.36 -3.47 4.83
C ARG A 199 3.00 -3.22 4.19
N TYR A 200 2.20 -4.27 3.97
CA TYR A 200 0.83 -4.11 3.48
C TYR A 200 -0.03 -3.34 4.50
N ASN A 201 0.05 -3.70 5.77
CA ASN A 201 -0.68 -2.98 6.82
C ASN A 201 -0.23 -1.50 6.93
N GLN A 202 1.06 -1.24 6.76
CA GLN A 202 1.58 0.13 6.67
C GLN A 202 1.01 0.87 5.46
N ALA A 203 0.98 0.23 4.27
CA ALA A 203 0.44 0.85 3.06
C ALA A 203 -1.06 1.20 3.21
N VAL A 204 -1.84 0.40 3.95
CA VAL A 204 -3.22 0.72 4.32
C VAL A 204 -3.27 2.00 5.15
N ALA A 205 -2.49 2.09 6.23
CA ALA A 205 -2.46 3.27 7.09
C ALA A 205 -1.95 4.51 6.35
N ASP A 206 -0.97 4.36 5.46
CA ASP A 206 -0.43 5.43 4.62
C ASP A 206 -1.49 5.93 3.61
N ALA A 207 -2.26 5.02 2.99
CA ALA A 207 -3.34 5.37 2.08
C ALA A 207 -4.44 6.17 2.80
N GLU A 208 -4.91 5.70 3.97
CA GLU A 208 -5.90 6.40 4.78
C GLU A 208 -5.42 7.79 5.20
N ALA A 209 -4.17 7.92 5.64
CA ALA A 209 -3.59 9.19 6.07
C ALA A 209 -3.41 10.16 4.88
N ASN A 210 -2.88 9.69 3.75
CA ASN A 210 -2.69 10.52 2.55
C ASN A 210 -4.01 11.05 2.00
N VAL A 211 -5.06 10.21 1.99
CA VAL A 211 -6.41 10.65 1.62
C VAL A 211 -6.92 11.71 2.59
N ALA A 212 -6.76 11.50 3.91
CA ALA A 212 -7.19 12.48 4.90
C ALA A 212 -6.46 13.82 4.74
N LEU A 213 -5.14 13.80 4.51
CA LEU A 213 -4.35 15.01 4.27
C LEU A 213 -4.83 15.77 3.04
N LYS A 214 -5.10 15.08 1.92
CA LYS A 214 -5.58 15.70 0.68
C LYS A 214 -7.05 16.13 0.76
N TYR A 215 -7.87 15.40 1.48
CA TYR A 215 -9.25 15.79 1.76
C TYR A 215 -9.33 17.12 2.52
N TRP A 216 -8.48 17.31 3.53
CA TRP A 216 -8.41 18.58 4.25
C TRP A 216 -7.79 19.70 3.40
N ASP A 217 -6.90 19.39 2.46
CA ASP A 217 -6.44 20.37 1.46
C ASP A 217 -7.58 20.81 0.53
N LEU A 218 -8.44 19.87 0.10
CA LEU A 218 -9.62 20.18 -0.70
C LEU A 218 -10.56 21.13 0.07
N TYR A 219 -10.84 20.81 1.33
CA TYR A 219 -11.65 21.68 2.20
C TYR A 219 -11.07 23.11 2.30
N ALA A 220 -9.75 23.25 2.45
CA ALA A 220 -9.11 24.56 2.49
C ALA A 220 -9.23 25.30 1.14
N ALA A 221 -8.98 24.60 0.04
CA ALA A 221 -9.05 25.19 -1.30
C ALA A 221 -10.46 25.66 -1.68
N GLU A 222 -11.51 24.92 -1.29
CA GLU A 222 -12.90 25.33 -1.48
C GLU A 222 -13.19 26.66 -0.75
N ARG A 223 -12.69 26.79 0.47
CA ARG A 223 -12.89 28.02 1.25
C ARG A 223 -12.07 29.17 0.71
N ASP A 224 -10.83 28.94 0.30
CA ASP A 224 -9.99 29.97 -0.30
C ASP A 224 -10.61 30.48 -1.61
N PHE A 225 -11.16 29.60 -2.43
CA PHE A 225 -11.88 29.96 -3.65
C PHE A 225 -13.16 30.75 -3.35
N ALA A 226 -13.99 30.30 -2.39
CA ALA A 226 -15.21 30.99 -2.00
C ALA A 226 -14.93 32.38 -1.41
N VAL A 227 -13.90 32.51 -0.59
CA VAL A 227 -13.44 33.80 -0.05
C VAL A 227 -12.99 34.74 -1.18
N GLN A 228 -12.24 34.22 -2.16
CA GLN A 228 -11.79 35.02 -3.31
C GLN A 228 -12.96 35.48 -4.18
N GLN A 229 -13.97 34.64 -4.41
CA GLN A 229 -15.21 35.06 -5.08
C GLN A 229 -15.91 36.20 -4.32
N LEU A 230 -15.99 36.11 -2.99
CA LEU A 230 -16.59 37.16 -2.17
C LEU A 230 -15.83 38.49 -2.29
N VAL A 231 -14.49 38.46 -2.35
CA VAL A 231 -13.67 39.66 -2.55
C VAL A 231 -13.90 40.25 -3.95
N ARG A 232 -13.96 39.42 -5.00
CA ARG A 232 -14.27 39.83 -6.37
C ARG A 232 -15.66 40.50 -6.46
N ASP A 233 -16.69 39.91 -5.83
CA ASP A 233 -18.03 40.46 -5.85
C ASP A 233 -18.09 41.84 -5.18
N ARG A 234 -17.35 42.02 -4.09
CA ARG A 234 -17.20 43.32 -3.42
C ARG A 234 -16.45 44.34 -4.28
N ALA A 235 -15.41 43.91 -4.99
CA ALA A 235 -14.67 44.76 -5.92
C ALA A 235 -15.57 45.24 -7.09
N ASN A 236 -16.45 44.35 -7.59
CA ASN A 236 -17.46 44.70 -8.61
C ASN A 236 -18.48 45.72 -8.09
N ALA A 237 -18.98 45.53 -6.85
CA ALA A 237 -19.86 46.48 -6.23
C ALA A 237 -19.20 47.87 -6.04
N LEU A 238 -17.90 47.87 -5.65
CA LEU A 238 -17.11 49.12 -5.54
C LEU A 238 -16.99 49.83 -6.90
N LEU A 239 -16.64 49.10 -7.98
CA LEU A 239 -16.59 49.70 -9.31
C LEU A 239 -17.91 50.30 -9.73
N SER A 240 -19.00 49.57 -9.53
CA SER A 240 -20.36 50.03 -9.84
C SER A 240 -20.69 51.33 -9.11
N GLU A 241 -20.36 51.42 -7.83
CA GLU A 241 -20.56 52.62 -7.03
C GLU A 241 -19.65 53.78 -7.47
N ALA A 242 -18.36 53.53 -7.71
CA ALA A 242 -17.44 54.55 -8.22
C ALA A 242 -17.93 55.18 -9.53
N VAL A 243 -18.49 54.34 -10.42
CA VAL A 243 -19.09 54.83 -11.70
C VAL A 243 -20.30 55.71 -11.45
N VAL A 244 -21.23 55.33 -10.53
CA VAL A 244 -22.40 56.15 -10.19
C VAL A 244 -21.99 57.48 -9.58
N ARG A 245 -21.07 57.49 -8.63
CA ARG A 245 -20.56 58.71 -7.99
C ARG A 245 -19.76 59.60 -8.95
N SER A 246 -19.03 59.03 -9.88
CA SER A 246 -18.31 59.80 -10.93
C SER A 246 -19.31 60.49 -11.86
N LYS A 247 -20.36 59.80 -12.26
CA LYS A 247 -21.45 60.42 -13.09
C LYS A 247 -22.17 61.56 -12.34
N ALA A 248 -22.27 61.45 -11.01
CA ALA A 248 -22.82 62.52 -10.18
C ALA A 248 -21.83 63.66 -9.84
N GLY A 249 -20.58 63.60 -10.41
CA GLY A 249 -19.53 64.62 -10.15
C GLY A 249 -18.92 64.57 -8.75
N LEU A 250 -19.20 63.50 -7.96
CA LEU A 250 -18.76 63.38 -6.56
C LEU A 250 -17.33 62.81 -6.44
N VAL A 251 -16.83 62.11 -7.47
CA VAL A 251 -15.49 61.50 -7.51
C VAL A 251 -14.86 61.67 -8.87
N GLY A 252 -13.52 61.76 -8.90
CA GLY A 252 -12.77 61.93 -10.15
C GLY A 252 -12.61 60.64 -10.95
N PRO A 253 -12.26 60.69 -12.24
CA PRO A 253 -12.07 59.51 -13.11
C PRO A 253 -11.01 58.53 -12.59
N ASN A 254 -10.02 59.02 -11.86
CA ASN A 254 -8.98 58.16 -11.24
C ASN A 254 -9.55 57.12 -10.27
N GLN A 255 -10.60 57.46 -9.53
CA GLN A 255 -11.22 56.48 -8.61
C GLN A 255 -11.91 55.35 -9.37
N VAL A 256 -12.54 55.64 -10.49
CA VAL A 256 -13.13 54.63 -11.38
C VAL A 256 -12.05 53.73 -11.97
N ALA A 257 -10.92 54.34 -12.43
CA ALA A 257 -9.79 53.60 -12.98
C ALA A 257 -9.17 52.65 -11.93
N ASN A 258 -8.93 53.14 -10.69
CA ASN A 258 -8.41 52.32 -9.60
C ASN A 258 -9.36 51.18 -9.23
N ALA A 259 -10.66 51.41 -9.15
CA ALA A 259 -11.65 50.37 -8.87
C ALA A 259 -11.70 49.32 -9.99
N ARG A 260 -11.49 49.71 -11.25
CA ARG A 260 -11.41 48.78 -12.39
C ARG A 260 -10.15 47.92 -12.34
N VAL A 261 -8.98 48.49 -12.03
CA VAL A 261 -7.72 47.75 -11.85
C VAL A 261 -7.88 46.74 -10.73
N PHE A 262 -8.43 47.17 -9.57
CA PHE A 262 -8.64 46.28 -8.44
C PHE A 262 -9.59 45.13 -8.78
N LEU A 263 -10.70 45.37 -9.51
CA LEU A 263 -11.60 44.30 -9.95
C LEU A 263 -10.85 43.28 -10.85
N ALA A 264 -10.08 43.77 -11.85
CA ALA A 264 -9.33 42.91 -12.75
C ALA A 264 -8.31 42.02 -12.02
N GLU A 265 -7.63 42.56 -10.99
CA GLU A 265 -6.74 41.79 -10.12
C GLU A 265 -7.50 40.69 -9.34
N GLN A 266 -8.70 41.01 -8.83
CA GLN A 266 -9.50 40.01 -8.11
C GLN A 266 -10.07 38.94 -9.04
N GLU A 267 -10.48 39.28 -10.26
CA GLU A 267 -10.92 38.33 -11.27
C GLU A 267 -9.80 37.34 -11.64
N LEU A 268 -8.58 37.84 -11.84
CA LEU A 268 -7.40 37.00 -12.07
C LEU A 268 -7.16 36.05 -10.89
N ALA A 269 -7.19 36.58 -9.66
CA ALA A 269 -7.00 35.77 -8.45
C ALA A 269 -8.11 34.70 -8.26
N VAL A 270 -9.34 34.92 -8.74
CA VAL A 270 -10.40 33.90 -8.72
C VAL A 270 -10.02 32.74 -9.64
N ILE A 271 -9.52 33.03 -10.85
CA ILE A 271 -9.07 32.00 -11.80
C ILE A 271 -7.94 31.14 -11.20
N ASP A 272 -6.93 31.77 -10.59
CA ASP A 272 -5.82 31.07 -9.94
C ASP A 272 -6.30 30.14 -8.81
N ARG A 273 -7.30 30.59 -8.02
CA ARG A 273 -7.88 29.78 -6.93
C ARG A 273 -8.76 28.65 -7.46
N GLU A 274 -9.45 28.85 -8.56
CA GLU A 274 -10.24 27.81 -9.20
C GLU A 274 -9.33 26.69 -9.76
N GLU A 275 -8.26 27.07 -10.47
CA GLU A 275 -7.25 26.13 -10.96
C GLU A 275 -6.61 25.32 -9.81
N GLN A 276 -6.27 25.99 -8.70
CA GLN A 276 -5.74 25.32 -7.53
C GLN A 276 -6.74 24.32 -6.93
N LEU A 277 -8.03 24.67 -6.84
CA LEU A 277 -9.09 23.81 -6.36
C LEU A 277 -9.25 22.56 -7.25
N ASP A 278 -9.28 22.76 -8.56
CA ASP A 278 -9.39 21.65 -9.52
C ASP A 278 -8.18 20.72 -9.43
N ARG A 279 -6.98 21.25 -9.32
CA ARG A 279 -5.75 20.47 -9.16
C ARG A 279 -5.77 19.63 -7.88
N ILE A 280 -6.19 20.20 -6.75
CA ILE A 280 -6.28 19.46 -5.46
C ILE A 280 -7.35 18.38 -5.54
N SER A 281 -8.48 18.65 -6.20
CA SER A 281 -9.51 17.65 -6.45
C SER A 281 -9.00 16.50 -7.33
N ASP A 282 -8.23 16.79 -8.38
CA ASP A 282 -7.61 15.77 -9.24
C ASP A 282 -6.57 14.94 -8.48
N GLU A 283 -5.76 15.55 -7.62
CA GLU A 283 -4.81 14.84 -6.76
C GLU A 283 -5.54 13.89 -5.79
N LEU A 284 -6.66 14.35 -5.19
CA LEU A 284 -7.50 13.51 -4.34
C LEU A 284 -8.14 12.37 -5.15
N ALA A 285 -8.67 12.65 -6.34
CA ALA A 285 -9.24 11.64 -7.23
C ALA A 285 -8.20 10.57 -7.60
N SER A 286 -6.96 10.96 -7.83
CA SER A 286 -5.84 10.03 -8.08
C SER A 286 -5.55 9.13 -6.87
N LEU A 287 -5.59 9.67 -5.66
CA LEU A 287 -5.40 8.89 -4.43
C LEU A 287 -6.57 7.92 -4.16
N ILE A 288 -7.79 8.35 -4.43
CA ILE A 288 -9.00 7.52 -4.34
C ILE A 288 -9.02 6.44 -5.43
N GLY A 289 -8.37 6.71 -6.58
CA GLY A 289 -8.39 5.85 -7.77
C GLY A 289 -9.70 5.92 -8.57
N GLU A 290 -10.51 6.95 -8.33
CA GLU A 290 -11.80 7.19 -9.00
C GLU A 290 -12.01 8.70 -9.18
N ARG A 291 -12.48 9.10 -10.35
CA ARG A 291 -12.87 10.50 -10.64
C ARG A 291 -14.36 10.70 -10.38
N PRO A 292 -14.81 11.95 -10.12
CA PRO A 292 -16.22 12.27 -10.04
C PRO A 292 -16.97 11.83 -11.30
N THR A 293 -18.17 11.27 -11.14
CA THR A 293 -19.01 10.78 -12.26
C THR A 293 -20.01 11.85 -12.70
N GLY A 294 -20.41 11.83 -13.96
CA GLY A 294 -21.40 12.72 -14.55
C GLY A 294 -20.84 14.09 -14.92
N ASP A 295 -21.67 15.14 -14.86
CA ASP A 295 -21.31 16.53 -15.19
C ASP A 295 -20.40 17.21 -14.15
N GLN A 296 -19.98 16.48 -13.12
CA GLN A 296 -19.23 17.04 -12.00
C GLN A 296 -17.73 16.95 -12.27
N ARG A 297 -17.06 18.09 -12.37
CA ARG A 297 -15.63 18.17 -12.65
C ARG A 297 -14.74 17.89 -11.44
N ARG A 298 -15.26 18.10 -10.21
CA ARG A 298 -14.49 18.06 -8.97
C ARG A 298 -15.25 17.40 -7.83
N TYR A 299 -14.54 16.96 -6.80
CA TYR A 299 -15.14 16.58 -5.51
C TYR A 299 -15.39 17.81 -4.65
N ARG A 300 -16.35 17.68 -3.72
CA ARG A 300 -16.69 18.67 -2.69
C ARG A 300 -16.64 18.02 -1.32
N ALA A 301 -15.91 18.63 -0.38
CA ALA A 301 -15.79 18.15 0.99
C ALA A 301 -17.09 18.40 1.78
N LEU A 302 -17.63 17.32 2.38
CA LEU A 302 -18.81 17.39 3.24
C LEU A 302 -18.45 17.67 4.70
N ASP A 303 -17.35 17.09 5.19
CA ASP A 303 -16.97 17.16 6.59
C ASP A 303 -16.23 18.46 6.91
N ARG A 304 -16.33 18.85 8.18
CA ARG A 304 -15.58 19.98 8.73
C ARG A 304 -14.40 19.47 9.54
N PRO A 305 -13.22 20.11 9.45
CA PRO A 305 -12.09 19.73 10.27
C PRO A 305 -12.42 19.92 11.76
N PRO A 306 -12.11 18.94 12.62
CA PRO A 306 -12.31 19.09 14.05
C PRO A 306 -11.38 20.18 14.61
N GLY A 307 -11.94 21.04 15.46
CA GLY A 307 -11.21 22.21 16.01
C GLY A 307 -10.35 21.88 17.21
N ASN A 308 -10.66 20.81 17.95
CA ASN A 308 -9.99 20.47 19.19
C ASN A 308 -9.73 18.95 19.30
N PHE A 309 -8.56 18.59 19.89
CA PHE A 309 -8.18 17.21 20.14
C PHE A 309 -7.66 17.07 21.58
N GLN A 310 -8.05 16.00 22.28
CA GLN A 310 -7.38 15.66 23.54
C GLN A 310 -6.05 14.95 23.24
N LEU A 311 -5.01 15.46 23.86
CA LEU A 311 -3.68 14.86 23.78
C LEU A 311 -3.35 14.21 25.13
N ALA A 312 -2.82 12.99 25.07
CA ALA A 312 -2.16 12.35 26.20
C ALA A 312 -0.77 12.98 26.42
N ASP A 313 -0.08 12.53 27.46
CA ASP A 313 1.33 12.92 27.66
C ASP A 313 2.18 12.52 26.45
N VAL A 314 3.15 13.34 26.12
CA VAL A 314 4.01 13.13 24.95
C VAL A 314 4.81 11.83 25.04
N ASN A 315 5.22 11.42 26.25
CA ASN A 315 5.95 10.17 26.46
C ASN A 315 5.06 8.94 26.24
N ASP A 316 3.80 9.03 26.61
CA ASP A 316 2.82 7.95 26.36
C ASP A 316 2.60 7.76 24.86
N ILE A 317 2.45 8.87 24.13
CA ILE A 317 2.28 8.85 22.67
C ILE A 317 3.54 8.29 21.98
N LEU A 318 4.74 8.68 22.44
CA LEU A 318 6.00 8.14 21.92
C LEU A 318 6.14 6.64 22.16
N ASN A 319 5.84 6.18 23.38
CA ASN A 319 5.90 4.76 23.73
C ASN A 319 4.92 3.95 22.88
N GLU A 320 3.72 4.46 22.69
CA GLU A 320 2.72 3.81 21.84
C GLU A 320 3.15 3.80 20.36
N ALA A 321 3.71 4.91 19.85
CA ALA A 321 4.25 4.96 18.50
C ALA A 321 5.40 3.95 18.32
N PHE A 322 6.34 3.84 19.26
CA PHE A 322 7.43 2.87 19.16
C PHE A 322 6.94 1.42 19.20
N SER A 323 5.89 1.12 19.96
CA SER A 323 5.36 -0.23 20.08
C SER A 323 4.49 -0.66 18.90
N ARG A 324 3.70 0.27 18.33
CA ARG A 324 2.68 -0.03 17.32
C ARG A 324 3.03 0.39 15.90
N ASN A 325 4.07 1.22 15.70
CA ASN A 325 4.39 1.69 14.36
C ASN A 325 4.67 0.54 13.39
N LEU A 326 3.90 0.45 12.33
CA LEU A 326 3.95 -0.64 11.36
C LEU A 326 5.26 -0.66 10.57
N GLY A 327 5.86 0.52 10.32
CA GLY A 327 7.16 0.64 9.67
C GLY A 327 8.31 0.06 10.51
N LEU A 328 8.30 0.32 11.83
CA LEU A 328 9.27 -0.28 12.75
C LEU A 328 9.08 -1.79 12.86
N GLN A 329 7.84 -2.26 12.91
CA GLN A 329 7.54 -3.70 12.93
C GLN A 329 8.04 -4.40 11.66
N ALA A 330 7.82 -3.81 10.48
CA ALA A 330 8.34 -4.34 9.21
C ALA A 330 9.86 -4.40 9.21
N ALA A 331 10.55 -3.33 9.61
CA ALA A 331 12.00 -3.28 9.68
C ALA A 331 12.57 -4.32 10.68
N GLN A 332 11.89 -4.55 11.80
CA GLN A 332 12.28 -5.60 12.73
C GLN A 332 12.13 -7.00 12.13
N LYS A 333 11.07 -7.27 11.36
CA LYS A 333 10.90 -8.55 10.66
C LYS A 333 11.97 -8.77 9.59
N ASP A 334 12.38 -7.71 8.88
CA ASP A 334 13.52 -7.78 7.96
C ASP A 334 14.83 -8.15 8.67
N ILE A 335 15.11 -7.57 9.85
CA ILE A 335 16.28 -7.92 10.67
C ILE A 335 16.20 -9.39 11.12
N GLU A 336 15.03 -9.87 11.55
CA GLU A 336 14.82 -11.26 11.94
C GLU A 336 15.11 -12.23 10.78
N SER A 337 14.63 -11.89 9.56
CA SER A 337 14.91 -12.66 8.34
C SER A 337 16.42 -12.76 8.07
N LEU A 338 17.11 -11.62 8.08
CA LEU A 338 18.58 -11.58 7.86
C LEU A 338 19.36 -12.33 8.95
N LYS A 339 18.91 -12.29 10.20
CA LYS A 339 19.51 -13.08 11.30
C LYS A 339 19.36 -14.59 11.07
N VAL A 340 18.22 -15.04 10.56
CA VAL A 340 18.01 -16.44 10.18
C VAL A 340 18.99 -16.86 9.10
N LEU A 341 19.11 -16.05 8.03
CA LEU A 341 20.06 -16.28 6.96
C LEU A 341 21.52 -16.31 7.43
N SER A 342 21.92 -15.36 8.26
CA SER A 342 23.27 -15.27 8.80
C SER A 342 23.63 -16.48 9.66
N ARG A 343 22.68 -16.99 10.45
CA ARG A 343 22.87 -18.22 11.24
C ARG A 343 22.98 -19.46 10.34
N ALA A 344 22.10 -19.57 9.33
CA ALA A 344 22.14 -20.68 8.39
C ALA A 344 23.45 -20.71 7.61
N ALA A 345 23.93 -19.54 7.11
CA ALA A 345 25.23 -19.43 6.43
C ALA A 345 26.42 -19.82 7.32
N GLY A 346 26.31 -19.60 8.64
CA GLY A 346 27.30 -20.09 9.59
C GLY A 346 27.43 -21.62 9.59
N TRP A 347 26.31 -22.33 9.47
CA TRP A 347 26.28 -23.79 9.36
C TRP A 347 26.72 -24.29 7.97
N GLU A 348 26.30 -23.62 6.91
CA GLU A 348 26.70 -23.92 5.53
C GLU A 348 28.21 -23.73 5.27
N ALA A 349 28.87 -22.87 6.06
CA ALA A 349 30.30 -22.66 5.99
C ALA A 349 31.11 -23.84 6.59
N LEU A 350 30.46 -24.77 7.28
CA LEU A 350 31.11 -25.99 7.79
C LEU A 350 31.31 -27.03 6.69
N PRO A 351 32.25 -27.98 6.84
CA PRO A 351 32.33 -29.16 5.96
C PRO A 351 30.98 -29.90 5.91
N SER A 352 30.65 -30.50 4.75
CA SER A 352 29.52 -31.40 4.70
C SER A 352 29.96 -32.80 5.16
N VAL A 353 29.14 -33.40 6.00
CA VAL A 353 29.27 -34.80 6.44
C VAL A 353 27.91 -35.43 6.27
N ASP A 354 27.84 -36.37 5.32
CA ASP A 354 26.58 -37.04 4.97
C ASP A 354 26.71 -38.54 5.27
N LEU A 355 25.76 -39.11 5.98
CA LEU A 355 25.57 -40.53 6.12
C LEU A 355 24.66 -41.03 5.00
N VAL A 356 25.13 -41.99 4.22
CA VAL A 356 24.37 -42.56 3.09
C VAL A 356 24.18 -44.05 3.33
N GLY A 357 22.95 -44.50 3.31
CA GLY A 357 22.59 -45.91 3.37
C GLY A 357 21.75 -46.31 2.16
N THR A 358 22.09 -47.43 1.51
CA THR A 358 21.29 -47.98 0.42
C THR A 358 20.97 -49.44 0.70
N LEU A 359 19.71 -49.79 0.55
CA LEU A 359 19.20 -51.16 0.55
C LEU A 359 18.66 -51.47 -0.83
N GLY A 360 19.10 -52.58 -1.44
CA GLY A 360 18.68 -52.92 -2.79
C GLY A 360 18.45 -54.41 -3.03
N GLY A 361 17.93 -54.71 -4.19
CA GLY A 361 17.78 -56.04 -4.72
C GLY A 361 18.08 -56.06 -6.22
N ASN A 362 18.80 -57.07 -6.69
CA ASN A 362 19.15 -57.27 -8.08
C ASN A 362 18.25 -58.34 -8.71
N GLY A 363 18.01 -58.21 -9.98
CA GLY A 363 17.33 -59.23 -10.80
C GLY A 363 17.97 -59.36 -12.18
N LEU A 364 18.04 -60.53 -12.68
CA LEU A 364 18.63 -60.84 -13.97
C LEU A 364 17.82 -61.94 -14.68
N SER A 365 17.31 -61.63 -15.85
CA SER A 365 16.65 -62.58 -16.74
C SER A 365 16.96 -62.29 -18.21
N GLY A 366 16.42 -63.07 -19.13
CA GLY A 366 16.61 -62.84 -20.56
C GLY A 366 16.30 -64.04 -21.41
N SER A 367 16.51 -63.92 -22.70
CA SER A 367 16.42 -65.05 -23.63
C SER A 367 17.74 -65.80 -23.67
N ALA A 368 17.70 -67.08 -23.24
CA ALA A 368 18.89 -67.93 -23.22
C ALA A 368 19.44 -68.19 -24.62
N GLN A 369 20.77 -68.05 -24.76
CA GLN A 369 21.51 -68.38 -25.97
C GLN A 369 22.58 -69.43 -25.70
N ASN A 370 22.85 -70.25 -26.71
CA ASN A 370 23.94 -71.21 -26.67
C ASN A 370 25.24 -70.47 -27.05
N VAL A 371 26.24 -70.54 -26.21
CA VAL A 371 27.55 -69.96 -26.47
C VAL A 371 28.51 -71.10 -26.80
N VAL A 372 29.15 -71.06 -28.00
CA VAL A 372 30.18 -72.04 -28.41
C VAL A 372 31.55 -71.50 -28.06
N PHE A 373 32.27 -72.21 -27.23
CA PHE A 373 33.63 -71.84 -26.83
C PHE A 373 34.51 -73.07 -26.78
N GLY A 374 35.64 -73.03 -27.52
CA GLY A 374 36.63 -74.16 -27.56
C GLY A 374 36.08 -75.49 -28.14
N GLY A 375 34.98 -75.45 -28.89
CA GLY A 375 34.30 -76.66 -29.42
C GLY A 375 33.16 -77.17 -28.56
N ASP A 376 33.00 -76.66 -27.32
CA ASP A 376 31.93 -76.99 -26.39
C ASP A 376 30.81 -76.00 -26.47
N THR A 377 29.55 -76.44 -26.26
CA THR A 377 28.34 -75.58 -26.17
C THR A 377 28.00 -75.37 -24.75
N LEU A 378 28.23 -74.13 -24.28
CA LEU A 378 27.85 -73.66 -22.96
C LEU A 378 26.41 -73.14 -22.96
N ARG A 379 25.65 -73.51 -21.92
CA ARG A 379 24.23 -73.11 -21.78
C ARG A 379 24.01 -72.45 -20.42
N THR A 380 23.15 -71.42 -20.38
CA THR A 380 22.69 -70.87 -19.11
C THR A 380 21.37 -71.54 -18.67
N THR A 381 21.19 -71.69 -17.38
CA THR A 381 19.93 -72.18 -16.78
C THR A 381 18.95 -71.04 -16.53
N ARG A 382 19.43 -69.78 -16.65
CA ARG A 382 18.59 -68.61 -16.49
C ARG A 382 17.89 -68.28 -17.81
N SER A 383 16.56 -68.16 -17.75
CA SER A 383 15.75 -67.64 -18.84
C SER A 383 14.51 -67.00 -18.25
N GLY A 384 13.97 -65.98 -18.89
CA GLY A 384 12.78 -65.33 -18.42
C GLY A 384 12.50 -64.00 -19.13
N THR A 385 11.45 -63.35 -18.70
CA THR A 385 10.98 -62.09 -19.24
C THR A 385 11.54 -60.89 -18.41
N ASN A 386 11.31 -59.70 -18.92
CA ASN A 386 11.59 -58.47 -18.17
C ASN A 386 10.90 -58.42 -16.79
N GLY A 387 9.64 -58.97 -16.73
CA GLY A 387 8.87 -59.05 -15.48
C GLY A 387 9.55 -59.92 -14.41
N ASP A 388 10.25 -60.99 -14.81
CA ASP A 388 10.95 -61.86 -13.87
C ASP A 388 12.15 -61.14 -13.23
N ALA A 389 12.97 -60.45 -14.02
CA ALA A 389 14.07 -59.64 -13.50
C ALA A 389 13.55 -58.56 -12.50
N LEU A 390 12.43 -57.92 -12.85
CA LEU A 390 11.83 -56.90 -11.98
C LEU A 390 11.29 -57.52 -10.67
N SER A 391 10.67 -58.70 -10.76
CA SER A 391 10.17 -59.43 -9.57
C SER A 391 11.28 -59.85 -8.65
N GLU A 392 12.40 -60.41 -9.19
CA GLU A 392 13.62 -60.77 -8.41
C GLU A 392 14.18 -59.53 -7.66
N ALA A 393 14.28 -58.41 -8.37
CA ALA A 393 14.80 -57.16 -7.78
C ALA A 393 13.89 -56.63 -6.63
N ILE A 394 12.57 -56.61 -6.81
CA ILE A 394 11.62 -56.14 -5.81
C ILE A 394 11.56 -57.10 -4.62
N LYS A 395 11.53 -58.41 -4.84
CA LYS A 395 11.53 -59.45 -3.80
C LYS A 395 12.86 -59.56 -3.09
N ARG A 396 13.91 -58.88 -3.64
CA ARG A 396 15.28 -58.90 -3.10
C ARG A 396 15.85 -60.36 -3.02
N GLU A 397 15.63 -61.13 -4.03
CA GLU A 397 16.19 -62.51 -4.10
C GLU A 397 17.71 -62.46 -4.09
N PHE A 398 18.28 -61.41 -4.67
CA PHE A 398 19.71 -61.10 -4.63
C PHE A 398 19.94 -59.76 -3.90
N PRO A 399 20.00 -59.78 -2.56
CA PRO A 399 20.02 -58.55 -1.78
C PRO A 399 21.40 -57.86 -1.90
N SER A 400 21.35 -56.54 -1.88
CA SER A 400 22.52 -55.68 -1.77
C SER A 400 22.29 -54.61 -0.72
N TRP A 401 23.32 -54.19 -0.03
CA TRP A 401 23.27 -53.06 0.88
C TRP A 401 24.62 -52.36 0.92
N SER A 402 24.58 -51.06 1.19
CA SER A 402 25.77 -50.26 1.45
C SER A 402 25.49 -49.21 2.52
N VAL A 403 26.47 -48.91 3.35
CA VAL A 403 26.49 -47.79 4.28
C VAL A 403 27.81 -47.09 4.14
N GLY A 404 27.79 -45.79 4.01
CA GLY A 404 28.98 -44.97 3.84
C GLY A 404 28.84 -43.60 4.47
N VAL A 405 29.96 -42.96 4.72
CA VAL A 405 30.04 -41.56 5.13
C VAL A 405 30.76 -40.79 4.03
N GLU A 406 30.12 -39.77 3.54
CA GLU A 406 30.69 -38.84 2.56
C GLU A 406 31.08 -37.54 3.26
N VAL A 407 32.39 -37.17 3.19
CA VAL A 407 32.88 -35.93 3.78
C VAL A 407 33.42 -35.05 2.66
N ARG A 408 32.86 -33.81 2.56
CA ARG A 408 33.34 -32.80 1.59
C ARG A 408 33.86 -31.59 2.36
N ILE A 409 35.10 -31.25 2.19
CA ILE A 409 35.78 -30.12 2.83
C ILE A 409 36.23 -29.16 1.74
N PRO A 410 35.58 -27.98 1.58
CA PRO A 410 36.08 -27.00 0.61
C PRO A 410 37.43 -26.44 1.08
N ILE A 411 38.47 -26.64 0.29
CA ILE A 411 39.80 -26.14 0.63
C ILE A 411 39.78 -24.62 0.67
N GLY A 412 40.18 -24.03 1.82
CA GLY A 412 40.18 -22.58 2.07
C GLY A 412 38.88 -22.02 2.60
N MET A 413 37.74 -22.69 2.47
CA MET A 413 36.40 -22.27 3.02
C MET A 413 36.00 -20.82 2.70
N ARG A 414 36.55 -20.21 1.63
CA ARG A 414 36.38 -18.78 1.32
C ARG A 414 34.92 -18.42 1.02
N SER A 415 34.22 -19.23 0.24
CA SER A 415 32.84 -18.99 -0.15
C SER A 415 31.91 -18.93 1.06
N GLY A 416 31.91 -19.96 1.91
CA GLY A 416 31.04 -20.03 3.07
C GLY A 416 31.35 -18.94 4.12
N ARG A 417 32.64 -18.65 4.35
CA ARG A 417 33.06 -17.57 5.28
C ARG A 417 32.66 -16.20 4.75
N ALA A 418 32.92 -15.92 3.47
CA ALA A 418 32.55 -14.64 2.86
C ALA A 418 31.04 -14.42 2.88
N GLU A 419 30.24 -15.45 2.59
CA GLU A 419 28.78 -15.37 2.63
C GLU A 419 28.27 -15.08 4.05
N ARG A 420 28.82 -15.77 5.05
CA ARG A 420 28.51 -15.50 6.45
C ARG A 420 28.85 -14.05 6.84
N ASP A 421 30.01 -13.56 6.45
CA ASP A 421 30.47 -12.22 6.82
C ASP A 421 29.67 -11.14 6.07
N ARG A 422 29.31 -11.40 4.80
CA ARG A 422 28.37 -10.56 4.02
C ARG A 422 27.01 -10.43 4.72
N LEU A 423 26.42 -11.55 5.13
CA LEU A 423 25.13 -11.55 5.81
C LEU A 423 25.19 -10.90 7.20
N LYS A 424 26.30 -11.06 7.94
CA LYS A 424 26.52 -10.33 9.19
C LYS A 424 26.55 -8.81 8.98
N ALA A 425 27.24 -8.35 7.94
CA ALA A 425 27.29 -6.95 7.59
C ALA A 425 25.88 -6.41 7.21
N GLN A 426 25.09 -7.19 6.48
CA GLN A 426 23.70 -6.83 6.17
C GLN A 426 22.80 -6.77 7.41
N VAL A 427 23.01 -7.63 8.41
CA VAL A 427 22.30 -7.54 9.70
C VAL A 427 22.62 -6.21 10.38
N VAL A 428 23.92 -5.84 10.45
CA VAL A 428 24.34 -4.55 11.03
C VAL A 428 23.72 -3.39 10.25
N GLN A 429 23.80 -3.40 8.92
CA GLN A 429 23.17 -2.36 8.08
C GLN A 429 21.68 -2.19 8.38
N SER A 430 20.94 -3.30 8.51
CA SER A 430 19.50 -3.26 8.81
C SER A 430 19.21 -2.80 10.23
N GLN A 431 20.08 -3.11 11.20
CA GLN A 431 19.97 -2.59 12.56
C GLN A 431 20.18 -1.07 12.63
N GLU A 432 21.20 -0.54 11.92
CA GLU A 432 21.42 0.91 11.83
C GLU A 432 20.26 1.62 11.13
N ARG A 433 19.71 1.01 10.06
CA ARG A 433 18.49 1.51 9.40
C ARG A 433 17.29 1.56 10.35
N TYR A 434 17.10 0.53 11.18
CA TYR A 434 16.04 0.52 12.20
C TYR A 434 16.21 1.65 13.21
N ILE A 435 17.45 1.92 13.67
CA ILE A 435 17.75 3.05 14.58
C ILE A 435 17.42 4.38 13.91
N ALA A 436 17.80 4.55 12.63
CA ALA A 436 17.48 5.75 11.87
C ALA A 436 15.95 5.94 11.72
N LEU A 437 15.21 4.89 11.38
CA LEU A 437 13.74 4.92 11.31
C LEU A 437 13.09 5.27 12.65
N LYS A 438 13.64 4.75 13.76
CA LYS A 438 13.14 5.06 15.10
C LYS A 438 13.30 6.54 15.44
N ARG A 439 14.45 7.14 15.09
CA ARG A 439 14.69 8.59 15.29
C ARG A 439 13.78 9.45 14.41
N ASP A 440 13.63 9.10 13.14
CA ASP A 440 12.69 9.77 12.23
C ASP A 440 11.26 9.72 12.77
N LEU A 441 10.83 8.56 13.27
CA LEU A 441 9.52 8.42 13.90
C LEU A 441 9.37 9.32 15.13
N GLU A 442 10.36 9.37 16.00
CA GLU A 442 10.39 10.26 17.17
C GLU A 442 10.23 11.72 16.76
N ASP A 443 11.04 12.19 15.80
CA ASP A 443 10.98 13.56 15.29
C ASP A 443 9.60 13.90 14.71
N ARG A 444 9.01 12.99 13.91
CA ARG A 444 7.69 13.17 13.31
C ARG A 444 6.57 13.16 14.34
N VAL A 445 6.63 12.30 15.34
CA VAL A 445 5.65 12.27 16.44
C VAL A 445 5.72 13.57 17.24
N LEU A 446 6.93 14.01 17.63
CA LEU A 446 7.13 15.26 18.36
C LEU A 446 6.68 16.49 17.55
N ALA A 447 6.92 16.50 16.24
CA ALA A 447 6.45 17.58 15.36
C ALA A 447 4.91 17.62 15.32
N SER A 448 4.25 16.46 15.10
CA SER A 448 2.79 16.36 15.07
C SER A 448 2.16 16.71 16.43
N TYR A 449 2.78 16.25 17.51
CA TYR A 449 2.35 16.59 18.87
C TYR A 449 2.37 18.11 19.12
N ARG A 450 3.49 18.79 18.79
CA ARG A 450 3.63 20.27 18.93
C ARG A 450 2.58 21.01 18.09
N GLU A 451 2.34 20.53 16.87
CA GLU A 451 1.28 21.10 16.02
C GLU A 451 -0.09 21.04 16.68
N LEU A 452 -0.44 19.93 17.29
CA LEU A 452 -1.73 19.71 17.96
C LEU A 452 -1.79 20.44 19.30
N ALA A 453 -0.72 20.43 20.09
CA ALA A 453 -0.67 21.12 21.40
C ALA A 453 -0.91 22.63 21.27
N HIS A 454 -0.36 23.25 20.22
CA HIS A 454 -0.61 24.67 19.92
C HIS A 454 -1.82 24.89 18.99
N GLY A 455 -2.38 23.79 18.45
CA GLY A 455 -3.45 23.85 17.45
C GLY A 455 -4.73 24.47 17.97
N ALA A 456 -5.20 24.06 19.14
CA ALA A 456 -6.41 24.59 19.77
C ALA A 456 -6.31 26.11 20.02
N GLN A 457 -5.16 26.56 20.55
CA GLN A 457 -4.90 27.99 20.81
C GLN A 457 -4.83 28.79 19.50
N ARG A 458 -4.18 28.22 18.46
CA ARG A 458 -4.11 28.84 17.13
C ARG A 458 -5.48 28.99 16.48
N VAL A 459 -6.33 27.98 16.59
CA VAL A 459 -7.71 28.01 16.09
C VAL A 459 -8.52 29.08 16.83
N GLU A 460 -8.38 29.19 18.15
CA GLU A 460 -9.10 30.20 18.95
C GLU A 460 -8.63 31.62 18.61
N PHE A 461 -7.35 31.88 18.48
CA PHE A 461 -6.86 33.18 18.04
C PHE A 461 -7.30 33.53 16.62
N ALA A 462 -7.28 32.57 15.71
CA ALA A 462 -7.77 32.81 14.36
C ALA A 462 -9.28 33.08 14.33
N ARG A 463 -10.07 32.39 15.16
CA ARG A 463 -11.50 32.64 15.33
C ARG A 463 -11.78 34.04 15.90
N SER A 464 -11.03 34.43 16.92
CA SER A 464 -11.09 35.78 17.51
C SER A 464 -10.76 36.85 16.48
N GLY A 465 -9.73 36.60 15.63
CA GLY A 465 -9.37 37.48 14.50
C GLY A 465 -10.50 37.65 13.48
N VAL A 466 -11.22 36.58 13.15
CA VAL A 466 -12.42 36.66 12.28
C VAL A 466 -13.49 37.52 12.91
N ALA A 467 -13.82 37.32 14.20
CA ALA A 467 -14.80 38.11 14.91
C ALA A 467 -14.46 39.60 14.95
N ALA A 468 -13.19 39.93 15.19
CA ALA A 468 -12.70 41.32 15.18
C ALA A 468 -12.80 41.96 13.77
N ALA A 469 -12.41 41.22 12.73
CA ALA A 469 -12.52 41.70 11.35
C ALA A 469 -13.97 41.85 10.87
N GLN A 470 -14.89 40.99 11.32
CA GLN A 470 -16.33 41.12 11.07
C GLN A 470 -16.87 42.44 11.69
N GLU A 471 -16.51 42.73 12.93
CA GLU A 471 -16.89 43.97 13.60
C GLU A 471 -16.32 45.21 12.92
N GLN A 472 -15.07 45.16 12.45
CA GLN A 472 -14.48 46.24 11.67
C GLN A 472 -15.26 46.52 10.37
N VAL A 473 -15.63 45.45 9.63
CA VAL A 473 -16.47 45.62 8.43
C VAL A 473 -17.83 46.21 8.78
N ARG A 474 -18.44 45.78 9.87
CA ARG A 474 -19.75 46.31 10.35
C ARG A 474 -19.65 47.81 10.66
N ILE A 475 -18.63 48.23 11.41
CA ILE A 475 -18.38 49.64 11.74
C ILE A 475 -18.10 50.45 10.47
N GLY A 476 -17.17 49.97 9.62
CA GLY A 476 -16.83 50.61 8.36
C GLY A 476 -18.04 50.82 7.43
N MET A 477 -18.96 49.87 7.39
CA MET A 477 -20.24 50.04 6.67
C MET A 477 -21.10 51.20 7.21
N ILE A 478 -21.15 51.38 8.55
CA ILE A 478 -21.87 52.48 9.17
C ILE A 478 -21.18 53.81 8.86
N GLU A 479 -19.85 53.90 9.02
CA GLU A 479 -19.09 55.09 8.72
C GLU A 479 -19.20 55.50 7.26
N TYR A 480 -19.12 54.51 6.35
CA TYR A 480 -19.33 54.73 4.93
C TYR A 480 -20.71 55.31 4.59
N ARG A 481 -21.79 54.75 5.15
CA ARG A 481 -23.15 55.26 4.98
C ARG A 481 -23.28 56.71 5.49
N ASN A 482 -22.55 57.05 6.54
CA ASN A 482 -22.51 58.40 7.10
C ASN A 482 -21.51 59.36 6.41
N GLY A 483 -20.87 58.93 5.31
CA GLY A 483 -19.91 59.73 4.55
C GLY A 483 -18.59 59.97 5.26
N ARG A 484 -18.30 59.22 6.33
CA ARG A 484 -17.05 59.35 7.13
C ARG A 484 -15.92 58.44 6.70
N ALA A 485 -16.22 57.37 5.96
CA ALA A 485 -15.25 56.47 5.38
C ALA A 485 -15.37 56.46 3.84
N THR A 486 -14.25 56.13 3.17
CA THR A 486 -14.22 55.98 1.73
C THR A 486 -14.59 54.53 1.29
N ALA A 487 -15.06 54.39 0.06
CA ALA A 487 -15.31 53.06 -0.52
C ALA A 487 -14.03 52.21 -0.53
N PHE A 488 -12.85 52.82 -0.72
CA PHE A 488 -11.56 52.14 -0.67
C PHE A 488 -11.25 51.54 0.72
N GLU A 489 -11.52 52.30 1.79
CA GLU A 489 -11.39 51.79 3.16
C GLU A 489 -12.32 50.59 3.42
N LEU A 490 -13.54 50.62 2.94
CA LEU A 490 -14.47 49.50 3.07
C LEU A 490 -13.97 48.23 2.34
N VAL A 491 -13.41 48.38 1.13
CA VAL A 491 -12.81 47.28 0.40
C VAL A 491 -11.63 46.69 1.15
N ARG A 492 -10.77 47.54 1.71
CA ARG A 492 -9.64 47.10 2.52
C ARG A 492 -10.11 46.29 3.75
N LEU A 493 -11.11 46.78 4.50
CA LEU A 493 -11.69 46.04 5.61
C LEU A 493 -12.29 44.70 5.18
N ALA A 494 -12.88 44.66 3.99
CA ALA A 494 -13.40 43.42 3.43
C ALA A 494 -12.31 42.42 3.04
N ALA A 495 -11.19 42.89 2.52
CA ALA A 495 -10.01 42.07 2.22
C ALA A 495 -9.35 41.55 3.52
N ASP A 496 -9.28 42.38 4.56
CA ASP A 496 -8.74 41.98 5.87
C ASP A 496 -9.63 40.89 6.52
N LEU A 497 -10.97 40.98 6.38
CA LEU A 497 -11.89 39.92 6.81
C LEU A 497 -11.68 38.63 6.01
N ALA A 498 -11.54 38.70 4.69
CA ALA A 498 -11.29 37.56 3.84
C ALA A 498 -9.98 36.83 4.24
N LEU A 499 -8.91 37.59 4.47
CA LEU A 499 -7.63 37.06 4.96
C LEU A 499 -7.77 36.40 6.34
N SER A 500 -8.57 36.98 7.24
CA SER A 500 -8.81 36.41 8.56
C SER A 500 -9.60 35.09 8.48
N GLN A 501 -10.62 35.01 7.61
CA GLN A 501 -11.36 33.78 7.33
C GLN A 501 -10.49 32.69 6.72
N GLN A 502 -9.58 33.03 5.80
CA GLN A 502 -8.60 32.13 5.23
C GLN A 502 -7.65 31.58 6.30
N ARG A 503 -7.11 32.45 7.16
CA ARG A 503 -6.22 32.05 8.29
C ARG A 503 -6.93 31.10 9.26
N TYR A 504 -8.22 31.34 9.54
CA TYR A 504 -9.00 30.45 10.38
C TYR A 504 -9.20 29.07 9.74
N SER A 505 -9.54 29.02 8.46
CA SER A 505 -9.66 27.76 7.71
C SER A 505 -8.34 27.00 7.70
N GLN A 506 -7.22 27.69 7.44
CA GLN A 506 -5.87 27.09 7.45
C GLN A 506 -5.48 26.56 8.84
N ALA A 507 -5.85 27.25 9.92
CA ALA A 507 -5.59 26.80 11.28
C ALA A 507 -6.33 25.49 11.60
N LEU A 508 -7.61 25.39 11.22
CA LEU A 508 -8.42 24.17 11.36
C LEU A 508 -7.83 23.00 10.56
N VAL A 509 -7.51 23.23 9.28
CA VAL A 509 -6.96 22.21 8.40
C VAL A 509 -5.60 21.73 8.89
N ARG A 510 -4.71 22.65 9.33
CA ARG A 510 -3.42 22.30 9.90
C ARG A 510 -3.54 21.40 11.13
N ASN A 511 -4.49 21.69 11.98
CA ASN A 511 -4.81 20.88 13.16
C ASN A 511 -5.29 19.47 12.76
N ALA A 512 -6.24 19.38 11.84
CA ALA A 512 -6.78 18.12 11.36
C ALA A 512 -5.72 17.25 10.64
N LYS A 513 -4.83 17.86 9.86
CA LYS A 513 -3.71 17.18 9.21
C LYS A 513 -2.70 16.63 10.22
N ALA A 514 -2.36 17.41 11.24
CA ALA A 514 -1.48 16.95 12.32
C ALA A 514 -2.08 15.74 13.07
N ALA A 515 -3.41 15.76 13.29
CA ALA A 515 -4.13 14.64 13.88
C ALA A 515 -4.11 13.39 12.98
N ALA A 516 -4.34 13.55 11.68
CA ALA A 516 -4.27 12.44 10.72
C ALA A 516 -2.86 11.82 10.67
N THR A 517 -1.82 12.66 10.69
CA THR A 517 -0.42 12.20 10.74
C THR A 517 -0.12 11.47 12.04
N LEU A 518 -0.54 12.00 13.19
CA LEU A 518 -0.31 11.35 14.48
C LEU A 518 -1.04 10.00 14.57
N LYS A 519 -2.26 9.93 14.04
CA LYS A 519 -3.03 8.67 13.91
C LYS A 519 -2.27 7.63 13.09
N GLN A 520 -1.69 8.02 11.96
CA GLN A 520 -0.86 7.15 11.13
C GLN A 520 0.37 6.64 11.90
N LEU A 521 1.11 7.55 12.55
CA LEU A 521 2.36 7.20 13.26
C LEU A 521 2.13 6.28 14.46
N THR A 522 0.96 6.36 15.09
CA THR A 522 0.56 5.55 16.26
C THR A 522 -0.35 4.36 15.89
N ALA A 523 -0.46 4.03 14.61
CA ALA A 523 -1.36 2.97 14.11
C ALA A 523 -2.80 3.09 14.67
N GLY A 524 -3.32 4.31 14.72
CA GLY A 524 -4.69 4.60 15.12
C GLY A 524 -4.92 4.84 16.62
N ALA A 525 -3.88 4.74 17.46
CA ALA A 525 -4.04 4.91 18.91
C ALA A 525 -4.34 6.37 19.31
N TYR A 526 -3.78 7.36 18.62
CA TYR A 526 -3.93 8.78 18.91
C TYR A 526 -4.10 9.62 17.64
N PRO A 527 -4.75 10.83 17.75
CA PRO A 527 -5.51 11.30 18.89
C PRO A 527 -6.87 10.62 18.99
N ALA A 528 -7.40 10.52 20.20
CA ALA A 528 -8.80 10.15 20.40
C ALA A 528 -9.67 11.28 19.82
N SER A 529 -10.53 10.96 18.85
CA SER A 529 -11.48 11.93 18.30
C SER A 529 -12.52 12.29 19.35
N PHE A 530 -12.76 13.59 19.57
CA PHE A 530 -13.95 14.03 20.27
C PHE A 530 -15.14 14.02 19.35
N ASP A 531 -16.21 13.48 19.89
CA ASP A 531 -17.55 13.56 19.34
C ASP A 531 -17.96 15.05 19.18
N ASN A 532 -18.35 15.44 18.00
CA ASN A 532 -18.97 16.74 17.73
C ASN A 532 -20.35 16.73 18.40
N ARG A 533 -20.45 17.25 19.62
CA ARG A 533 -21.71 17.77 20.12
C ARG A 533 -21.88 19.23 19.76
#